data_b94b01362cea935b515d43cb4e8e68e7
#
_entry.id   b94b01362cea935b515d43cb4e8e68e7
#
_cell.length_a   1.000
_cell.length_b   1.000
_cell.length_c   1.000
_cell.angle_alpha   90.00
_cell.angle_beta   90.00
_cell.angle_gamma   90.00
#
_symmetry.space_group_name_H-M   'P 1'
#
loop_
_entity.id
_entity.type
_entity.pdbx_description
1 polymer ?
#
loop_
_entity_poly.entity_id
_entity_poly.type
_entity_poly.pdbx_seq_one_letter_code
_entity_poly.pdbx_strand_id
1 'polypeptide(L)'
;QQRRKVSIPVPEVDEARCTSCGACGEACRYSAILVLPKKVLTFPKLCHGCGGCTLACPEGAIRETARVTGIVEHGTAGRVTFVHGALNIGEAMAPPVIRAVLSSAPNDCTTVVDAPPGTSCPVIESIKTADVVLLVTEPTPFGLNDLKLAVEMVRALGVPFGVAVNRVGTGDDAVQGYCAS
;
A
#
# COMPACT_ATOMS: atom_id res chain seq x y z
N GLN A 1 18.00 -11.59 13.53
CA GLN A 1 16.89 -11.32 12.63
C GLN A 1 15.61 -11.23 13.45
N GLN A 2 14.91 -10.11 13.44
CA GLN A 2 13.63 -9.92 14.13
C GLN A 2 12.50 -9.98 13.10
N ARG A 3 11.42 -10.66 13.46
CA ARG A 3 10.24 -10.82 12.60
C ARG A 3 8.98 -10.38 13.33
N ARG A 4 8.16 -9.51 12.72
CA ARG A 4 6.91 -8.99 13.26
C ARG A 4 5.76 -9.20 12.28
N LYS A 5 4.62 -9.70 12.76
CA LYS A 5 3.39 -9.80 11.96
C LYS A 5 2.78 -8.42 11.75
N VAL A 6 2.23 -8.20 10.56
CA VAL A 6 1.42 -7.02 10.22
C VAL A 6 -0.01 -7.47 10.05
N SER A 7 -0.93 -6.77 10.70
CA SER A 7 -2.36 -7.09 10.66
C SER A 7 -3.18 -5.86 10.35
N ILE A 8 -4.35 -6.08 9.79
CA ILE A 8 -5.42 -5.08 9.65
C ILE A 8 -6.63 -5.50 10.48
N PRO A 9 -7.44 -4.55 10.97
CA PRO A 9 -8.72 -4.87 11.58
C PRO A 9 -9.69 -5.37 10.51
N VAL A 10 -10.46 -6.41 10.84
CA VAL A 10 -11.54 -6.93 10.00
C VAL A 10 -12.79 -7.13 10.84
N PRO A 11 -14.01 -6.92 10.28
CA PRO A 11 -15.23 -7.03 11.04
C PRO A 11 -15.56 -8.48 11.38
N GLU A 12 -15.97 -8.69 12.62
CA GLU A 12 -16.63 -9.90 13.10
C GLU A 12 -17.99 -9.51 13.68
N VAL A 13 -19.04 -10.15 13.18
CA VAL A 13 -20.42 -9.82 13.52
C VAL A 13 -20.90 -10.70 14.67
N ASP A 14 -21.42 -10.07 15.73
CA ASP A 14 -22.16 -10.75 16.80
C ASP A 14 -23.60 -10.98 16.33
N GLU A 15 -23.89 -12.24 15.94
CA GLU A 15 -25.19 -12.63 15.41
C GLU A 15 -26.34 -12.45 16.42
N ALA A 16 -26.05 -12.51 17.75
CA ALA A 16 -27.04 -12.34 18.78
C ALA A 16 -27.53 -10.88 18.91
N ARG A 17 -26.65 -9.92 18.60
CA ARG A 17 -26.96 -8.48 18.64
C ARG A 17 -27.39 -7.92 17.28
N CYS A 18 -27.12 -8.65 16.21
CA CYS A 18 -27.32 -8.15 14.85
C CYS A 18 -28.79 -8.21 14.44
N THR A 19 -29.35 -7.06 14.08
CA THR A 19 -30.72 -6.95 13.56
C THR A 19 -30.81 -7.09 12.04
N SER A 20 -29.72 -7.32 11.33
CA SER A 20 -29.64 -7.37 9.86
C SER A 20 -30.19 -6.11 9.17
N CYS A 21 -30.04 -4.93 9.78
CA CYS A 21 -30.58 -3.65 9.31
C CYS A 21 -29.98 -3.12 8.00
N GLY A 22 -28.83 -3.65 7.55
CA GLY A 22 -28.19 -3.27 6.28
C GLY A 22 -27.12 -2.18 6.38
N ALA A 23 -27.08 -1.35 7.42
CA ALA A 23 -26.22 -0.18 7.53
C ALA A 23 -24.73 -0.46 7.30
N CYS A 24 -24.22 -1.61 7.77
CA CYS A 24 -22.81 -2.01 7.58
C CYS A 24 -22.49 -2.37 6.12
N GLY A 25 -23.46 -2.94 5.39
CA GLY A 25 -23.32 -3.25 3.96
C GLY A 25 -23.30 -1.97 3.12
N GLU A 26 -24.19 -1.01 3.40
CA GLU A 26 -24.24 0.29 2.72
C GLU A 26 -22.97 1.12 2.97
N ALA A 27 -22.42 1.06 4.18
CA ALA A 27 -21.18 1.76 4.53
C ALA A 27 -19.93 1.15 3.87
N CYS A 28 -20.00 -0.12 3.41
CA CYS A 28 -18.83 -0.82 2.90
C CYS A 28 -18.56 -0.52 1.42
N ARG A 29 -17.57 0.34 1.14
CA ARG A 29 -17.14 0.71 -0.23
C ARG A 29 -16.39 -0.42 -0.97
N TYR A 30 -16.02 -1.50 -0.28
CA TYR A 30 -15.19 -2.59 -0.80
C TYR A 30 -15.97 -3.89 -1.00
N SER A 31 -17.29 -3.87 -0.84
CA SER A 31 -18.14 -5.07 -0.93
C SER A 31 -17.67 -6.22 -0.03
N ALA A 32 -17.01 -5.88 1.07
CA ALA A 32 -16.50 -6.86 2.03
C ALA A 32 -17.56 -7.33 3.04
N ILE A 33 -18.78 -6.81 2.94
CA ILE A 33 -19.93 -7.19 3.78
C ILE A 33 -21.16 -7.33 2.88
N LEU A 34 -21.83 -8.48 3.00
CA LEU A 34 -23.11 -8.76 2.36
C LEU A 34 -24.16 -9.02 3.43
N VAL A 35 -25.24 -8.22 3.43
CA VAL A 35 -26.34 -8.38 4.36
C VAL A 35 -27.46 -9.18 3.70
N LEU A 36 -27.83 -10.27 4.32
CA LEU A 36 -28.96 -11.13 3.95
C LEU A 36 -30.08 -11.02 4.99
N PRO A 37 -31.33 -11.41 4.72
CA PRO A 37 -32.47 -11.19 5.61
C PRO A 37 -32.31 -11.68 7.07
N LYS A 38 -31.42 -12.64 7.31
CA LYS A 38 -31.19 -13.21 8.65
C LYS A 38 -29.69 -13.45 8.96
N LYS A 39 -28.81 -12.94 8.10
CA LYS A 39 -27.39 -13.20 8.23
C LYS A 39 -26.55 -12.12 7.57
N VAL A 40 -25.46 -11.76 8.20
CA VAL A 40 -24.45 -10.89 7.62
C VAL A 40 -23.20 -11.72 7.30
N LEU A 41 -22.77 -11.70 6.05
CA LEU A 41 -21.54 -12.35 5.60
C LEU A 41 -20.41 -11.33 5.49
N THR A 42 -19.27 -11.66 6.04
CA THR A 42 -18.05 -10.86 5.93
C THR A 42 -17.03 -11.56 5.05
N PHE A 43 -16.35 -10.79 4.22
CA PHE A 43 -15.28 -11.26 3.33
C PHE A 43 -13.95 -10.62 3.74
N PRO A 44 -13.22 -11.19 4.71
CA PRO A 44 -12.02 -10.58 5.27
C PRO A 44 -10.93 -10.27 4.22
N LYS A 45 -10.84 -11.07 3.14
CA LYS A 45 -9.89 -10.84 2.04
C LYS A 45 -10.19 -9.60 1.21
N LEU A 46 -11.45 -9.15 1.16
CA LEU A 46 -11.86 -7.91 0.49
C LEU A 46 -11.84 -6.70 1.43
N CYS A 47 -11.71 -6.93 2.73
CA CYS A 47 -11.76 -5.87 3.73
C CYS A 47 -10.46 -5.06 3.74
N HIS A 48 -10.60 -3.74 3.70
CA HIS A 48 -9.50 -2.77 3.75
C HIS A 48 -9.20 -2.26 5.17
N GLY A 49 -9.90 -2.74 6.19
CA GLY A 49 -9.65 -2.37 7.59
C GLY A 49 -9.99 -0.91 7.92
N CYS A 50 -10.98 -0.33 7.24
CA CYS A 50 -11.32 1.08 7.41
C CYS A 50 -12.21 1.40 8.64
N GLY A 51 -12.79 0.39 9.30
CA GLY A 51 -13.67 0.57 10.46
C GLY A 51 -15.07 1.11 10.18
N GLY A 52 -15.38 1.48 8.93
CA GLY A 52 -16.66 2.12 8.58
C GLY A 52 -17.90 1.31 8.96
N CYS A 53 -17.84 -0.01 8.85
CA CYS A 53 -18.95 -0.89 9.23
C CYS A 53 -19.17 -0.93 10.76
N THR A 54 -18.11 -0.87 11.54
CA THR A 54 -18.18 -0.81 13.01
C THR A 54 -18.83 0.48 13.47
N LEU A 55 -18.45 1.62 12.85
CA LEU A 55 -19.03 2.93 13.14
C LEU A 55 -20.48 3.05 12.69
N ALA A 56 -20.85 2.42 11.58
CA ALA A 56 -22.21 2.48 11.03
C ALA A 56 -23.20 1.55 11.74
N CYS A 57 -22.76 0.63 12.60
CA CYS A 57 -23.63 -0.35 13.25
C CYS A 57 -24.39 0.27 14.44
N PRO A 58 -25.72 0.50 14.35
CA PRO A 58 -26.46 1.12 15.45
C PRO A 58 -26.54 0.24 16.70
N GLU A 59 -26.51 -1.09 16.53
CA GLU A 59 -26.58 -2.06 17.62
C GLU A 59 -25.21 -2.35 18.24
N GLY A 60 -24.12 -1.78 17.68
CA GLY A 60 -22.76 -2.13 18.09
C GLY A 60 -22.48 -3.64 18.01
N ALA A 61 -23.08 -4.31 17.02
CA ALA A 61 -22.96 -5.75 16.82
C ALA A 61 -21.69 -6.15 16.04
N ILE A 62 -20.84 -5.18 15.68
CA ILE A 62 -19.60 -5.45 14.92
C ILE A 62 -18.40 -5.11 15.80
N ARG A 63 -17.54 -6.08 16.02
CA ARG A 63 -16.23 -5.91 16.62
C ARG A 63 -15.13 -6.10 15.57
N GLU A 64 -13.98 -5.53 15.81
CA GLU A 64 -12.81 -5.69 14.94
C GLU A 64 -11.89 -6.77 15.49
N THR A 65 -11.49 -7.69 14.61
CA THR A 65 -10.50 -8.73 14.89
C THR A 65 -9.29 -8.55 13.98
N ALA A 66 -8.12 -9.03 14.41
CA ALA A 66 -6.88 -8.89 13.65
C ALA A 66 -6.76 -9.96 12.57
N ARG A 67 -6.64 -9.55 11.29
CA ARG A 67 -6.25 -10.41 10.17
C ARG A 67 -4.82 -10.12 9.76
N VAL A 68 -3.95 -11.12 9.83
CA VAL A 68 -2.54 -10.99 9.42
C VAL A 68 -2.45 -10.90 7.90
N THR A 69 -1.86 -9.82 7.37
CA THR A 69 -1.66 -9.55 5.94
C THR A 69 -0.23 -9.84 5.48
N GLY A 70 0.72 -9.82 6.39
CA GLY A 70 2.12 -10.05 6.07
C GLY A 70 3.03 -9.94 7.29
N ILE A 71 4.30 -9.78 7.02
CA ILE A 71 5.35 -9.65 8.02
C ILE A 71 6.30 -8.52 7.67
N VAL A 72 6.98 -7.99 8.68
CA VAL A 72 8.19 -7.17 8.55
C VAL A 72 9.35 -7.91 9.18
N GLU A 73 10.48 -7.93 8.52
CA GLU A 73 11.72 -8.51 9.00
C GLU A 73 12.84 -7.48 9.00
N HIS A 74 13.70 -7.57 10.02
CA HIS A 74 14.86 -6.71 10.21
C HIS A 74 16.14 -7.53 10.18
N GLY A 75 17.16 -6.98 9.55
CA GLY A 75 18.51 -7.52 9.54
C GLY A 75 19.55 -6.42 9.53
N THR A 76 20.79 -6.78 9.79
CA THR A 76 21.94 -5.90 9.69
C THR A 76 23.06 -6.57 8.92
N ALA A 77 23.77 -5.79 8.09
CA ALA A 77 24.97 -6.23 7.38
C ALA A 77 26.04 -5.13 7.53
N GLY A 78 26.98 -5.30 8.45
CA GLY A 78 27.92 -4.27 8.83
C GLY A 78 27.22 -3.01 9.35
N ARG A 79 27.40 -1.89 8.64
CA ARG A 79 26.76 -0.59 9.00
C ARG A 79 25.38 -0.38 8.36
N VAL A 80 24.92 -1.31 7.54
CA VAL A 80 23.63 -1.21 6.86
C VAL A 80 22.56 -1.93 7.68
N THR A 81 21.48 -1.22 8.00
CA THR A 81 20.25 -1.81 8.52
C THR A 81 19.33 -2.09 7.33
N PHE A 82 18.83 -3.30 7.25
CA PHE A 82 17.90 -3.75 6.21
C PHE A 82 16.55 -4.08 6.82
N VAL A 83 15.50 -3.51 6.25
CA VAL A 83 14.11 -3.77 6.65
C VAL A 83 13.33 -4.13 5.41
N HIS A 84 12.60 -5.24 5.42
CA HIS A 84 11.71 -5.57 4.33
C HIS A 84 10.37 -6.11 4.81
N GLY A 85 9.36 -6.00 3.95
CA GLY A 85 8.05 -6.56 4.16
C GLY A 85 7.76 -7.69 3.18
N ALA A 86 7.06 -8.72 3.65
CA ALA A 86 6.54 -9.77 2.78
C ALA A 86 5.04 -9.94 3.03
N LEU A 87 4.26 -9.92 1.94
CA LEU A 87 2.83 -10.23 1.98
C LEU A 87 2.60 -11.72 2.13
N ASN A 88 1.50 -12.09 2.76
CA ASN A 88 1.02 -13.46 2.72
C ASN A 88 0.63 -13.83 1.27
N ILE A 89 0.78 -15.08 0.90
CA ILE A 89 0.39 -15.56 -0.43
C ILE A 89 -1.11 -15.29 -0.65
N GLY A 90 -1.43 -14.66 -1.78
CA GLY A 90 -2.79 -14.27 -2.15
C GLY A 90 -3.34 -13.03 -1.42
N GLU A 91 -2.47 -12.26 -0.74
CA GLU A 91 -2.84 -10.98 -0.12
C GLU A 91 -2.66 -9.84 -1.12
N ALA A 92 -3.71 -9.05 -1.32
CA ALA A 92 -3.70 -7.89 -2.21
C ALA A 92 -3.34 -6.57 -1.50
N MET A 93 -3.44 -6.54 -0.16
CA MET A 93 -3.29 -5.32 0.64
C MET A 93 -1.83 -5.06 1.05
N ALA A 94 -1.06 -4.46 0.14
CA ALA A 94 0.33 -4.07 0.40
C ALA A 94 0.50 -2.83 1.31
N PRO A 95 -0.33 -1.77 1.25
CA PRO A 95 -0.10 -0.53 2.00
C PRO A 95 0.13 -0.71 3.51
N PRO A 96 -0.57 -1.58 4.25
CA PRO A 96 -0.29 -1.80 5.67
C PRO A 96 1.11 -2.34 5.94
N VAL A 97 1.61 -3.22 5.07
CA VAL A 97 2.96 -3.78 5.19
C VAL A 97 4.00 -2.71 4.85
N ILE A 98 3.77 -1.90 3.81
CA ILE A 98 4.65 -0.79 3.44
C ILE A 98 4.77 0.22 4.59
N ARG A 99 3.65 0.65 5.18
CA ARG A 99 3.67 1.53 6.36
C ARG A 99 4.47 0.93 7.52
N ALA A 100 4.30 -0.36 7.76
CA ALA A 100 5.02 -1.05 8.82
C ALA A 100 6.53 -1.15 8.56
N VAL A 101 6.96 -1.28 7.30
CA VAL A 101 8.36 -1.23 6.88
C VAL A 101 8.92 0.17 7.11
N LEU A 102 8.27 1.21 6.57
CA LEU A 102 8.71 2.60 6.68
C LEU A 102 8.80 3.05 8.14
N SER A 103 7.80 2.71 8.97
CA SER A 103 7.81 3.05 10.41
C SER A 103 8.87 2.30 11.22
N SER A 104 9.51 1.31 10.63
CA SER A 104 10.57 0.51 11.25
C SER A 104 11.97 0.98 10.86
N ALA A 105 12.08 1.91 9.90
CA ALA A 105 13.35 2.50 9.51
C ALA A 105 13.86 3.45 10.62
N PRO A 106 15.18 3.49 10.89
CA PRO A 106 15.75 4.48 11.80
C PRO A 106 15.57 5.90 11.29
N ASN A 107 15.32 6.86 12.18
CA ASN A 107 15.09 8.27 11.83
C ASN A 107 16.36 9.11 11.70
N ASP A 108 17.50 8.61 12.14
CA ASP A 108 18.78 9.32 12.28
C ASP A 108 19.81 8.95 11.20
N CYS A 109 19.35 8.34 10.10
CA CYS A 109 20.21 7.91 9.00
C CYS A 109 19.55 8.13 7.63
N THR A 110 20.38 8.11 6.58
CA THR A 110 19.87 8.07 5.20
C THR A 110 19.17 6.75 4.95
N THR A 111 17.89 6.83 4.55
CA THR A 111 17.08 5.66 4.21
C THR A 111 16.83 5.62 2.71
N VAL A 112 17.10 4.49 2.09
CA VAL A 112 16.78 4.21 0.69
C VAL A 112 15.60 3.26 0.64
N VAL A 113 14.51 3.68 0.00
CA VAL A 113 13.28 2.89 -0.16
C VAL A 113 13.25 2.31 -1.57
N ASP A 114 13.30 0.99 -1.69
CA ASP A 114 13.08 0.27 -2.95
C ASP A 114 11.55 0.13 -3.13
N ALA A 115 10.98 1.06 -3.89
CA ALA A 115 9.54 1.12 -4.13
C ALA A 115 9.12 0.17 -5.27
N PRO A 116 7.88 -0.39 -5.23
CA PRO A 116 7.37 -1.17 -6.34
C PRO A 116 7.21 -0.32 -7.61
N PRO A 117 7.18 -0.92 -8.81
CA PRO A 117 6.97 -0.18 -10.06
C PRO A 117 5.54 0.30 -10.23
N GLY A 118 5.36 1.28 -11.15
CA GLY A 118 4.05 1.80 -11.56
C GLY A 118 3.60 3.03 -10.76
N THR A 119 2.27 3.29 -10.76
CA THR A 119 1.65 4.48 -10.14
C THR A 119 0.50 4.12 -9.19
N SER A 120 0.49 2.90 -8.69
CA SER A 120 -0.58 2.36 -7.83
C SER A 120 -0.45 2.78 -6.37
N CYS A 121 -1.49 2.51 -5.56
CA CYS A 121 -1.50 2.83 -4.12
C CYS A 121 -0.25 2.35 -3.34
N PRO A 122 0.32 1.16 -3.59
CA PRO A 122 1.58 0.75 -2.99
C PRO A 122 2.75 1.70 -3.27
N VAL A 123 2.88 2.19 -4.51
CA VAL A 123 3.94 3.16 -4.88
C VAL A 123 3.74 4.46 -4.13
N ILE A 124 2.52 5.03 -4.18
CA ILE A 124 2.18 6.26 -3.45
C ILE A 124 2.50 6.11 -1.96
N GLU A 125 2.11 5.00 -1.36
CA GLU A 125 2.38 4.73 0.06
C GLU A 125 3.89 4.69 0.37
N SER A 126 4.70 4.18 -0.57
CA SER A 126 6.15 4.08 -0.41
C SER A 126 6.87 5.43 -0.49
N ILE A 127 6.36 6.39 -1.29
CA ILE A 127 7.10 7.61 -1.63
C ILE A 127 6.52 8.90 -1.03
N LYS A 128 5.27 8.92 -0.57
CA LYS A 128 4.58 10.14 -0.13
C LYS A 128 5.24 10.89 1.04
N THR A 129 6.11 10.22 1.78
CA THR A 129 6.87 10.81 2.90
C THR A 129 8.37 10.86 2.63
N ALA A 130 8.80 10.61 1.40
CA ALA A 130 10.21 10.71 1.02
C ALA A 130 10.62 12.18 0.85
N ASP A 131 11.87 12.51 1.18
CA ASP A 131 12.43 13.83 0.95
C ASP A 131 12.71 14.07 -0.54
N VAL A 132 13.04 13.00 -1.27
CA VAL A 132 13.30 13.03 -2.71
C VAL A 132 12.99 11.67 -3.34
N VAL A 133 12.50 11.67 -4.58
CA VAL A 133 12.22 10.46 -5.37
C VAL A 133 13.18 10.40 -6.57
N LEU A 134 13.82 9.27 -6.80
CA LEU A 134 14.57 8.99 -8.01
C LEU A 134 13.74 8.07 -8.90
N LEU A 135 13.24 8.61 -10.03
CA LEU A 135 12.55 7.85 -11.06
C LEU A 135 13.57 7.20 -11.99
N VAL A 136 13.58 5.88 -12.03
CA VAL A 136 14.49 5.11 -12.91
C VAL A 136 13.70 4.59 -14.10
N THR A 137 14.16 4.89 -15.32
CA THR A 137 13.53 4.49 -16.57
C THR A 137 14.53 3.94 -17.57
N GLU A 138 14.06 3.42 -18.70
CA GLU A 138 14.87 2.95 -19.83
C GLU A 138 14.48 3.76 -21.09
N PRO A 139 15.42 3.94 -22.07
CA PRO A 139 15.18 4.71 -23.29
C PRO A 139 14.36 3.90 -24.29
N THR A 140 13.12 3.56 -23.92
CA THR A 140 12.16 2.83 -24.74
C THR A 140 10.82 3.57 -24.77
N PRO A 141 9.96 3.37 -25.79
CA PRO A 141 8.62 3.95 -25.81
C PRO A 141 7.78 3.62 -24.59
N PHE A 142 7.89 2.39 -24.05
CA PHE A 142 7.22 1.97 -22.82
C PHE A 142 7.78 2.70 -21.60
N GLY A 143 9.13 2.76 -21.48
CA GLY A 143 9.80 3.49 -20.41
C GLY A 143 9.43 4.97 -20.40
N LEU A 144 9.30 5.61 -21.56
CA LEU A 144 8.83 7.00 -21.67
C LEU A 144 7.38 7.18 -21.21
N ASN A 145 6.49 6.27 -21.61
CA ASN A 145 5.09 6.33 -21.18
C ASN A 145 4.97 6.20 -19.66
N ASP A 146 5.63 5.22 -19.08
CA ASP A 146 5.60 4.98 -17.63
C ASP A 146 6.26 6.12 -16.84
N LEU A 147 7.35 6.70 -17.39
CA LEU A 147 7.98 7.88 -16.80
C LEU A 147 7.03 9.07 -16.74
N LYS A 148 6.29 9.36 -17.83
CA LYS A 148 5.31 10.45 -17.86
C LYS A 148 4.26 10.31 -16.76
N LEU A 149 3.67 9.11 -16.62
CA LEU A 149 2.68 8.82 -15.58
C LEU A 149 3.29 8.96 -14.17
N ALA A 150 4.52 8.46 -13.98
CA ALA A 150 5.22 8.58 -12.69
C ALA A 150 5.54 10.04 -12.34
N VAL A 151 5.98 10.85 -13.31
CA VAL A 151 6.24 12.29 -13.12
C VAL A 151 4.96 13.02 -12.72
N GLU A 152 3.85 12.78 -13.41
CA GLU A 152 2.54 13.36 -13.04
C GLU A 152 2.14 13.01 -11.61
N MET A 153 2.29 11.74 -11.22
CA MET A 153 1.99 11.27 -9.88
C MET A 153 2.87 11.94 -8.83
N VAL A 154 4.19 11.99 -9.02
CA VAL A 154 5.13 12.57 -8.04
C VAL A 154 4.93 14.08 -7.93
N ARG A 155 4.65 14.78 -9.04
CA ARG A 155 4.26 16.20 -9.03
C ARG A 155 2.98 16.45 -8.24
N ALA A 156 1.96 15.60 -8.43
CA ALA A 156 0.71 15.69 -7.67
C ALA A 156 0.90 15.47 -6.16
N LEU A 157 1.89 14.67 -5.77
CA LEU A 157 2.28 14.46 -4.37
C LEU A 157 3.13 15.60 -3.79
N GLY A 158 3.66 16.48 -4.64
CA GLY A 158 4.52 17.60 -4.21
C GLY A 158 5.90 17.16 -3.72
N VAL A 159 6.38 15.96 -4.07
CA VAL A 159 7.68 15.45 -3.64
C VAL A 159 8.74 15.83 -4.68
N PRO A 160 9.89 16.39 -4.27
CA PRO A 160 11.02 16.63 -5.17
C PRO A 160 11.49 15.34 -5.84
N PHE A 161 11.85 15.40 -7.12
CA PHE A 161 12.31 14.20 -7.83
C PHE A 161 13.41 14.49 -8.84
N GLY A 162 14.16 13.44 -9.18
CA GLY A 162 15.08 13.38 -10.30
C GLY A 162 14.80 12.18 -11.18
N VAL A 163 15.37 12.17 -12.39
CA VAL A 163 15.25 11.05 -13.33
C VAL A 163 16.61 10.46 -13.62
N ALA A 164 16.72 9.14 -13.57
CA ALA A 164 17.87 8.38 -14.02
C ALA A 164 17.48 7.50 -15.20
N VAL A 165 18.18 7.65 -16.32
CA VAL A 165 17.99 6.80 -17.50
C VAL A 165 18.99 5.66 -17.46
N ASN A 166 18.48 4.44 -17.26
CA ASN A 166 19.28 3.22 -17.29
C ASN A 166 19.41 2.71 -18.73
N ARG A 167 20.41 1.91 -19.03
CA ARG A 167 20.66 1.30 -20.35
C ARG A 167 20.74 2.32 -21.49
N VAL A 168 21.43 3.44 -21.24
CA VAL A 168 21.68 4.46 -22.28
C VAL A 168 22.39 3.83 -23.48
N GLY A 169 21.93 4.18 -24.69
CA GLY A 169 22.47 3.65 -25.96
C GLY A 169 21.77 2.40 -26.49
N THR A 170 20.73 1.89 -25.80
CA THR A 170 19.94 0.73 -26.26
C THR A 170 18.58 1.10 -26.88
N GLY A 171 18.22 2.39 -26.90
CA GLY A 171 16.94 2.90 -27.37
C GLY A 171 17.06 4.23 -28.11
N ASP A 172 15.96 4.97 -28.19
CA ASP A 172 15.89 6.30 -28.79
C ASP A 172 16.16 7.42 -27.78
N ASP A 173 16.30 8.67 -28.28
CA ASP A 173 16.56 9.85 -27.46
C ASP A 173 15.25 10.51 -26.91
N ALA A 174 14.10 9.86 -27.06
CA ALA A 174 12.81 10.44 -26.70
C ALA A 174 12.68 10.69 -25.18
N VAL A 175 13.27 9.82 -24.36
CA VAL A 175 13.31 9.98 -22.90
C VAL A 175 14.18 11.18 -22.52
N GLN A 176 15.36 11.34 -23.12
CA GLN A 176 16.26 12.46 -22.92
C GLN A 176 15.59 13.78 -23.34
N GLY A 177 14.93 13.78 -24.51
CA GLY A 177 14.15 14.94 -24.99
C GLY A 177 13.03 15.35 -24.05
N TYR A 178 12.30 14.37 -23.49
CA TYR A 178 11.27 14.64 -22.46
C TYR A 178 11.84 15.20 -21.15
N CYS A 179 12.99 14.71 -20.71
CA CYS A 179 13.63 15.21 -19.47
C CYS A 179 14.22 16.62 -19.62
N ALA A 180 14.50 17.08 -20.85
CA ALA A 180 15.03 18.40 -21.13
C ALA A 180 13.93 19.48 -21.32
N SER A 181 12.66 19.09 -21.42
CA SER A 181 11.49 19.98 -21.61
C SER A 181 10.82 20.30 -20.28
#